data_800bf00aa17f08449687cb2e5dcf1e2e
#
_entry.id   800bf00aa17f08449687cb2e5dcf1e2e
#
_cell.length_a   1.000
_cell.length_b   1.000
_cell.length_c   1.000
_cell.angle_alpha   90.00
_cell.angle_beta   90.00
_cell.angle_gamma   90.00
#
_symmetry.space_group_name_H-M   'P 1'
#
loop_
_entity.id
_entity.type
_entity.pdbx_description
1 polymer ?
#
loop_
_entity_poly.entity_id
_entity_poly.type
_entity_poly.pdbx_seq_one_letter_code
_entity_poly.pdbx_strand_id
1 'polypeptide(L)'
;MNIDVASLLHQNDILLLFVVLAVGLSFGKIRFAKMQVGNSIGVLLTAILFGNAGFTFNTEALNIGFMLFIFCVGIEAGPNFFGIFFRDGKHYLLLALVVLLSAIAITLTMTHYLGLDIGLATGLMAGSLTATPVLVGAKDALNSGLSGISDPDIIKQTIDSLSVGYAMSYLMGLISLIFLAKLMPKLQKQDLAESSQQIARERGIGEVSQRKVYLPIIRAYRVGPELINWIDGRNLRELGIYRQTGCYIERVRRNGILANPDGDAILQEGDEIALVGYPDSHARLDPSFRNGKEVFDRDLLDLRIVEEEIVVKNDNISGKRLSELNLSEYGCFLNRVVRAQIEMPMDHNILLNKGDILQVSGEKSRVLGLAERIGFISIHSQIADLLAFCCFFIIGLLIGSITLAFGHVAFGLGSAAGLLIAGITLGFLRANHPTFGYVPQGALNMAKDLGLMVFMVGIGLSAGSNLFDSFAHIGPMVLVTSLMVSVIPVVLAYLFGAYVLKMNRALLFGAIIGARTCAPAMDMINEHARSTIPALGYAGTYAIANVLLTIAGTLIIIMN
;
A
#
# COMPACT_ATOMS: atom_id res chain seq x y z
N MET A 1 -48.53 -3.08 -12.04
CA MET A 1 -47.57 -4.18 -11.99
C MET A 1 -46.76 -3.97 -10.71
N ASN A 2 -47.19 -4.60 -9.61
CA ASN A 2 -46.39 -4.54 -8.38
C ASN A 2 -45.18 -5.48 -8.58
N ILE A 3 -44.04 -4.91 -8.83
CA ILE A 3 -42.77 -5.68 -8.85
C ILE A 3 -42.49 -6.03 -7.40
N ASP A 4 -42.63 -7.30 -7.06
CA ASP A 4 -42.17 -7.78 -5.76
C ASP A 4 -40.62 -7.82 -5.76
N VAL A 5 -40.03 -6.74 -5.21
CA VAL A 5 -38.59 -6.57 -5.18
C VAL A 5 -37.92 -7.69 -4.39
N ALA A 6 -38.57 -8.23 -3.35
CA ALA A 6 -38.01 -9.31 -2.56
C ALA A 6 -37.89 -10.60 -3.36
N SER A 7 -38.94 -10.97 -4.12
CA SER A 7 -38.91 -12.16 -4.98
C SER A 7 -37.86 -12.05 -6.08
N LEU A 8 -37.66 -10.85 -6.62
CA LEU A 8 -36.66 -10.58 -7.66
C LEU A 8 -35.22 -10.71 -7.14
N LEU A 9 -34.97 -10.27 -5.89
CA LEU A 9 -33.70 -10.44 -5.22
C LEU A 9 -33.41 -11.91 -4.86
N HIS A 10 -34.41 -12.69 -4.48
CA HIS A 10 -34.26 -14.14 -4.23
C HIS A 10 -33.95 -14.94 -5.49
N GLN A 11 -34.39 -14.49 -6.67
CA GLN A 11 -34.16 -15.18 -7.93
C GLN A 11 -32.85 -14.78 -8.63
N ASN A 12 -32.19 -13.70 -8.19
CA ASN A 12 -31.03 -13.16 -8.89
C ASN A 12 -29.90 -12.77 -7.93
N ASP A 13 -28.98 -13.71 -7.73
CA ASP A 13 -27.80 -13.53 -6.86
C ASP A 13 -26.94 -12.33 -7.27
N ILE A 14 -26.83 -12.04 -8.57
CA ILE A 14 -26.03 -10.91 -9.06
C ILE A 14 -26.69 -9.59 -8.64
N LEU A 15 -28.01 -9.49 -8.79
CA LEU A 15 -28.75 -8.30 -8.37
C LEU A 15 -28.65 -8.12 -6.84
N LEU A 16 -28.83 -9.20 -6.08
CA LEU A 16 -28.66 -9.20 -4.62
C LEU A 16 -27.27 -8.69 -4.23
N LEU A 17 -26.22 -9.21 -4.87
CA LEU A 17 -24.83 -8.78 -4.63
C LEU A 17 -24.67 -7.27 -4.79
N PHE A 18 -25.09 -6.74 -5.94
CA PHE A 18 -24.90 -5.31 -6.22
C PHE A 18 -25.78 -4.40 -5.36
N VAL A 19 -26.98 -4.85 -4.97
CA VAL A 19 -27.83 -4.11 -4.03
C VAL A 19 -27.15 -4.04 -2.65
N VAL A 20 -26.69 -5.18 -2.13
CA VAL A 20 -25.99 -5.22 -0.83
C VAL A 20 -24.72 -4.39 -0.87
N LEU A 21 -23.95 -4.44 -1.97
CA LEU A 21 -22.77 -3.61 -2.16
C LEU A 21 -23.12 -2.12 -2.16
N ALA A 22 -24.12 -1.69 -2.94
CA ALA A 22 -24.50 -0.28 -3.06
C ALA A 22 -24.99 0.30 -1.73
N VAL A 23 -25.85 -0.44 -1.03
CA VAL A 23 -26.36 -0.04 0.29
C VAL A 23 -25.23 -0.05 1.32
N GLY A 24 -24.42 -1.11 1.32
CA GLY A 24 -23.31 -1.27 2.27
C GLY A 24 -22.22 -0.22 2.11
N LEU A 25 -21.85 0.10 0.88
CA LEU A 25 -20.90 1.18 0.58
C LEU A 25 -21.44 2.56 0.99
N SER A 26 -22.75 2.78 0.80
CA SER A 26 -23.39 4.01 1.25
C SER A 26 -23.38 4.11 2.77
N PHE A 27 -23.65 3.02 3.47
CA PHE A 27 -23.54 2.93 4.93
C PHE A 27 -22.09 3.11 5.41
N GLY A 28 -21.13 2.52 4.72
CA GLY A 28 -19.69 2.65 5.04
C GLY A 28 -19.16 4.08 4.96
N LYS A 29 -19.78 4.97 4.18
CA LYS A 29 -19.44 6.39 4.09
C LYS A 29 -19.94 7.23 5.27
N ILE A 30 -20.84 6.70 6.10
CA ILE A 30 -21.35 7.39 7.28
C ILE A 30 -20.19 7.65 8.24
N ARG A 31 -20.11 8.91 8.70
CA ARG A 31 -19.11 9.32 9.70
C ARG A 31 -19.73 9.34 11.09
N PHE A 32 -19.18 8.55 11.98
CA PHE A 32 -19.52 8.56 13.39
C PHE A 32 -18.33 9.09 14.21
N ALA A 33 -18.52 10.14 15.00
CA ALA A 33 -17.47 10.77 15.82
C ALA A 33 -16.18 11.12 15.02
N LYS A 34 -16.30 11.69 13.82
CA LYS A 34 -15.23 12.06 12.87
C LYS A 34 -14.54 10.87 12.15
N MET A 35 -15.00 9.64 12.39
CA MET A 35 -14.48 8.45 11.74
C MET A 35 -15.50 7.88 10.76
N GLN A 36 -15.05 7.43 9.60
CA GLN A 36 -15.88 6.67 8.68
C GLN A 36 -16.03 5.24 9.20
N VAL A 37 -17.24 4.67 9.05
CA VAL A 37 -17.52 3.27 9.36
C VAL A 37 -16.58 2.36 8.56
N GLY A 38 -16.32 2.71 7.30
CA GLY A 38 -15.48 1.95 6.38
C GLY A 38 -16.30 1.04 5.46
N ASN A 39 -15.83 0.92 4.22
CA ASN A 39 -16.56 0.21 3.17
C ASN A 39 -16.83 -1.26 3.52
N SER A 40 -15.81 -1.98 3.98
CA SER A 40 -15.93 -3.42 4.31
C SER A 40 -16.89 -3.68 5.45
N ILE A 41 -16.91 -2.81 6.46
CA ILE A 41 -17.83 -2.91 7.60
C ILE A 41 -19.25 -2.61 7.15
N GLY A 42 -19.44 -1.53 6.38
CA GLY A 42 -20.75 -1.17 5.85
C GLY A 42 -21.37 -2.30 5.02
N VAL A 43 -20.58 -2.94 4.16
CA VAL A 43 -21.00 -4.09 3.36
C VAL A 43 -21.31 -5.30 4.24
N LEU A 44 -20.46 -5.63 5.21
CA LEU A 44 -20.68 -6.75 6.14
C LEU A 44 -21.96 -6.58 6.94
N LEU A 45 -22.18 -5.41 7.56
CA LEU A 45 -23.41 -5.14 8.34
C LEU A 45 -24.67 -5.19 7.48
N THR A 46 -24.62 -4.62 6.28
CA THR A 46 -25.74 -4.69 5.33
C THR A 46 -26.02 -6.13 4.94
N ALA A 47 -25.00 -6.91 4.62
CA ALA A 47 -25.13 -8.32 4.29
C ALA A 47 -25.75 -9.15 5.43
N ILE A 48 -25.34 -8.88 6.69
CA ILE A 48 -25.94 -9.50 7.88
C ILE A 48 -27.44 -9.22 7.95
N LEU A 49 -27.88 -7.99 7.72
CA LEU A 49 -29.31 -7.64 7.73
C LEU A 49 -30.09 -8.38 6.65
N PHE A 50 -29.53 -8.48 5.44
CA PHE A 50 -30.14 -9.27 4.36
C PHE A 50 -30.14 -10.77 4.65
N GLY A 51 -29.06 -11.31 5.25
CA GLY A 51 -29.00 -12.70 5.70
C GLY A 51 -30.05 -13.03 6.76
N ASN A 52 -30.27 -12.11 7.72
CA ASN A 52 -31.34 -12.24 8.71
C ASN A 52 -32.76 -12.19 8.06
N ALA A 53 -32.89 -11.52 6.94
CA ALA A 53 -34.14 -11.52 6.14
C ALA A 53 -34.29 -12.76 5.26
N GLY A 54 -33.40 -13.76 5.36
CA GLY A 54 -33.47 -15.04 4.67
C GLY A 54 -32.82 -15.07 3.27
N PHE A 55 -32.10 -14.03 2.88
CA PHE A 55 -31.34 -14.04 1.62
C PHE A 55 -30.07 -14.89 1.75
N THR A 56 -29.75 -15.65 0.70
CA THR A 56 -28.56 -16.49 0.60
C THR A 56 -27.76 -16.12 -0.63
N PHE A 57 -26.49 -16.48 -0.67
CA PHE A 57 -25.58 -16.14 -1.77
C PHE A 57 -24.80 -17.36 -2.24
N ASN A 58 -24.50 -17.43 -3.53
CA ASN A 58 -23.76 -18.53 -4.13
C ASN A 58 -22.34 -18.62 -3.54
N THR A 59 -22.01 -19.79 -3.01
CA THR A 59 -20.70 -20.06 -2.37
C THR A 59 -19.53 -19.97 -3.37
N GLU A 60 -19.75 -20.31 -4.64
CA GLU A 60 -18.68 -20.24 -5.66
C GLU A 60 -18.30 -18.79 -5.95
N ALA A 61 -19.29 -17.90 -6.08
CA ALA A 61 -19.03 -16.47 -6.28
C ALA A 61 -18.29 -15.85 -5.09
N LEU A 62 -18.64 -16.26 -3.87
CA LEU A 62 -17.93 -15.86 -2.66
C LEU A 62 -16.47 -16.33 -2.69
N ASN A 63 -16.20 -17.57 -3.12
CA ASN A 63 -14.86 -18.12 -3.21
C ASN A 63 -14.00 -17.39 -4.27
N ILE A 64 -14.59 -17.01 -5.41
CA ILE A 64 -13.90 -16.20 -6.43
C ILE A 64 -13.50 -14.84 -5.85
N GLY A 65 -14.43 -14.16 -5.18
CA GLY A 65 -14.13 -12.88 -4.50
C GLY A 65 -12.98 -13.01 -3.52
N PHE A 66 -13.02 -14.04 -2.71
CA PHE A 66 -11.97 -14.37 -1.74
C PHE A 66 -10.60 -14.63 -2.40
N MET A 67 -10.55 -15.52 -3.39
CA MET A 67 -9.32 -15.89 -4.08
C MET A 67 -8.69 -14.68 -4.77
N LEU A 68 -9.51 -13.83 -5.39
CA LEU A 68 -9.06 -12.59 -6.01
C LEU A 68 -8.48 -11.62 -4.97
N PHE A 69 -9.15 -11.47 -3.83
CA PHE A 69 -8.69 -10.62 -2.74
C PHE A 69 -7.30 -11.06 -2.25
N ILE A 70 -7.13 -12.33 -1.88
CA ILE A 70 -5.87 -12.81 -1.28
C ILE A 70 -4.70 -12.77 -2.26
N PHE A 71 -4.95 -13.06 -3.55
CA PHE A 71 -3.94 -12.96 -4.60
C PHE A 71 -3.48 -11.52 -4.80
N CYS A 72 -4.42 -10.55 -4.85
CA CYS A 72 -4.09 -9.13 -4.95
C CYS A 72 -3.32 -8.61 -3.72
N VAL A 73 -3.68 -9.08 -2.52
CA VAL A 73 -2.92 -8.80 -1.28
C VAL A 73 -1.48 -9.32 -1.40
N GLY A 74 -1.30 -10.51 -1.97
CA GLY A 74 0.03 -11.06 -2.26
C GLY A 74 0.83 -10.17 -3.19
N ILE A 75 0.25 -9.73 -4.32
CA ILE A 75 0.92 -8.84 -5.28
C ILE A 75 1.34 -7.52 -4.63
N GLU A 76 0.48 -6.94 -3.80
CA GLU A 76 0.77 -5.70 -3.07
C GLU A 76 1.91 -5.88 -2.06
N ALA A 77 1.95 -7.01 -1.38
CA ALA A 77 2.98 -7.33 -0.39
C ALA A 77 4.35 -7.65 -1.02
N GLY A 78 4.35 -8.21 -2.23
CA GLY A 78 5.54 -8.78 -2.89
C GLY A 78 6.76 -7.88 -2.98
N PRO A 79 6.67 -6.62 -3.45
CA PRO A 79 7.81 -5.72 -3.58
C PRO A 79 8.54 -5.47 -2.26
N ASN A 80 7.78 -5.38 -1.17
CA ASN A 80 8.30 -5.06 0.16
C ASN A 80 8.72 -6.31 0.95
N PHE A 81 8.18 -7.47 0.62
CA PHE A 81 8.36 -8.70 1.38
C PHE A 81 9.85 -9.07 1.53
N PHE A 82 10.57 -9.16 0.41
CA PHE A 82 11.98 -9.56 0.44
C PHE A 82 12.91 -8.42 0.88
N GLY A 83 12.67 -7.18 0.45
CA GLY A 83 13.52 -6.03 0.79
C GLY A 83 13.51 -5.70 2.28
N ILE A 84 12.33 -5.74 2.90
CA ILE A 84 12.17 -5.48 4.34
C ILE A 84 12.58 -6.71 5.16
N PHE A 85 12.30 -7.92 4.67
CA PHE A 85 12.64 -9.17 5.34
C PHE A 85 14.15 -9.29 5.59
N PHE A 86 15.00 -8.92 4.64
CA PHE A 86 16.45 -9.05 4.79
C PHE A 86 17.09 -7.95 5.65
N ARG A 87 16.49 -6.77 5.79
CA ARG A 87 17.09 -5.64 6.53
C ARG A 87 16.60 -5.52 7.97
N ASP A 88 15.28 -5.44 8.18
CA ASP A 88 14.64 -5.26 9.48
C ASP A 88 13.69 -6.41 9.83
N GLY A 89 13.58 -7.40 8.97
CA GLY A 89 12.52 -8.41 8.97
C GLY A 89 12.48 -9.28 10.22
N LYS A 90 13.61 -9.48 10.89
CA LYS A 90 13.65 -10.24 12.15
C LYS A 90 12.77 -9.60 13.22
N HIS A 91 12.81 -8.28 13.37
CA HIS A 91 12.03 -7.56 14.36
C HIS A 91 10.53 -7.59 14.01
N TYR A 92 10.19 -7.40 12.74
CA TYR A 92 8.81 -7.44 12.26
C TYR A 92 8.21 -8.85 12.33
N LEU A 93 8.99 -9.88 11.97
CA LEU A 93 8.59 -11.28 12.10
C LEU A 93 8.32 -11.64 13.57
N LEU A 94 9.25 -11.32 14.47
CA LEU A 94 9.09 -11.61 15.90
C LEU A 94 7.88 -10.89 16.50
N LEU A 95 7.66 -9.63 16.10
CA LEU A 95 6.51 -8.86 16.56
C LEU A 95 5.18 -9.48 16.07
N ALA A 96 5.10 -9.86 14.79
CA ALA A 96 3.93 -10.53 14.23
C ALA A 96 3.67 -11.88 14.93
N LEU A 97 4.72 -12.64 15.23
CA LEU A 97 4.61 -13.89 15.99
C LEU A 97 4.09 -13.66 17.41
N VAL A 98 4.54 -12.63 18.10
CA VAL A 98 4.03 -12.30 19.46
C VAL A 98 2.54 -11.99 19.42
N VAL A 99 2.09 -11.17 18.44
CA VAL A 99 0.66 -10.88 18.25
C VAL A 99 -0.11 -12.16 17.98
N LEU A 100 0.36 -12.97 17.05
CA LEU A 100 -0.31 -14.18 16.61
C LEU A 100 -0.41 -15.23 17.72
N LEU A 101 0.73 -15.58 18.34
CA LEU A 101 0.79 -16.64 19.35
C LEU A 101 0.00 -16.24 20.61
N SER A 102 0.06 -14.98 21.02
CA SER A 102 -0.75 -14.50 22.14
C SER A 102 -2.24 -14.52 21.83
N ALA A 103 -2.65 -14.15 20.60
CA ALA A 103 -4.04 -14.23 20.18
C ALA A 103 -4.55 -15.68 20.15
N ILE A 104 -3.78 -16.60 19.58
CA ILE A 104 -4.10 -18.04 19.58
C ILE A 104 -4.24 -18.56 21.01
N ALA A 105 -3.26 -18.29 21.87
CA ALA A 105 -3.29 -18.74 23.25
C ALA A 105 -4.52 -18.25 24.02
N ILE A 106 -4.87 -16.96 23.89
CA ILE A 106 -6.07 -16.41 24.54
C ILE A 106 -7.32 -17.05 23.94
N THR A 107 -7.41 -17.18 22.64
CA THR A 107 -8.58 -17.77 21.95
C THR A 107 -8.79 -19.21 22.41
N LEU A 108 -7.77 -20.07 22.35
CA LEU A 108 -7.87 -21.46 22.79
C LEU A 108 -8.22 -21.59 24.27
N THR A 109 -7.62 -20.74 25.12
CA THR A 109 -7.94 -20.70 26.56
C THR A 109 -9.42 -20.35 26.78
N MET A 110 -9.91 -19.30 26.11
CA MET A 110 -11.32 -18.90 26.25
C MET A 110 -12.27 -19.94 25.64
N THR A 111 -11.90 -20.57 24.53
CA THR A 111 -12.66 -21.68 23.91
C THR A 111 -12.85 -22.81 24.91
N HIS A 112 -11.76 -23.21 25.59
CA HIS A 112 -11.81 -24.28 26.59
C HIS A 112 -12.70 -23.91 27.80
N TYR A 113 -12.56 -22.67 28.32
CA TYR A 113 -13.35 -22.23 29.49
C TYR A 113 -14.83 -22.01 29.17
N LEU A 114 -15.15 -21.53 27.97
CA LEU A 114 -16.51 -21.17 27.58
C LEU A 114 -17.23 -22.29 26.82
N GLY A 115 -16.53 -23.37 26.47
CA GLY A 115 -17.08 -24.47 25.67
C GLY A 115 -17.51 -24.02 24.27
N LEU A 116 -16.78 -23.06 23.67
CA LEU A 116 -17.12 -22.56 22.34
C LEU A 116 -16.78 -23.57 21.25
N ASP A 117 -17.62 -23.62 20.21
CA ASP A 117 -17.31 -24.32 18.98
C ASP A 117 -16.07 -23.73 18.31
N ILE A 118 -15.25 -24.58 17.68
CA ILE A 118 -13.97 -24.19 17.08
C ILE A 118 -14.15 -23.18 15.92
N GLY A 119 -15.23 -23.36 15.13
CA GLY A 119 -15.59 -22.40 14.08
C GLY A 119 -15.85 -21.03 14.66
N LEU A 120 -16.70 -20.95 15.68
CA LEU A 120 -17.04 -19.72 16.38
C LEU A 120 -15.79 -19.08 17.02
N ALA A 121 -14.95 -19.86 17.68
CA ALA A 121 -13.74 -19.39 18.34
C ALA A 121 -12.71 -18.82 17.32
N THR A 122 -12.50 -19.53 16.21
CA THR A 122 -11.60 -19.08 15.15
C THR A 122 -12.13 -17.82 14.46
N GLY A 123 -13.45 -17.75 14.21
CA GLY A 123 -14.11 -16.55 13.70
C GLY A 123 -13.95 -15.37 14.65
N LEU A 124 -14.13 -15.60 15.95
CA LEU A 124 -13.96 -14.59 16.99
C LEU A 124 -12.51 -14.07 17.03
N MET A 125 -11.51 -14.93 16.91
CA MET A 125 -10.12 -14.50 16.81
C MET A 125 -9.89 -13.66 15.55
N ALA A 126 -10.37 -14.12 14.41
CA ALA A 126 -10.22 -13.42 13.13
C ALA A 126 -10.85 -12.02 13.16
N GLY A 127 -12.08 -11.90 13.68
CA GLY A 127 -12.76 -10.62 13.82
C GLY A 127 -12.12 -9.71 14.85
N SER A 128 -11.78 -10.23 16.05
CA SER A 128 -11.12 -9.45 17.10
C SER A 128 -9.77 -8.88 16.67
N LEU A 129 -9.03 -9.61 15.85
CA LEU A 129 -7.79 -9.13 15.22
C LEU A 129 -8.02 -8.26 14.01
N THR A 130 -9.25 -8.11 13.51
CA THR A 130 -9.57 -7.51 12.20
C THR A 130 -8.82 -8.18 11.05
N ALA A 131 -8.50 -9.46 11.21
CA ALA A 131 -7.61 -10.23 10.36
C ALA A 131 -8.40 -11.18 9.44
N THR A 132 -8.89 -10.67 8.33
CA THR A 132 -9.55 -11.47 7.29
C THR A 132 -8.72 -12.69 6.84
N PRO A 133 -7.35 -12.64 6.78
CA PRO A 133 -6.55 -13.82 6.42
C PRO A 133 -6.77 -15.05 7.32
N VAL A 134 -7.04 -14.87 8.62
CA VAL A 134 -7.35 -15.99 9.53
C VAL A 134 -8.65 -16.68 9.12
N LEU A 135 -9.70 -15.87 8.89
CA LEU A 135 -11.01 -16.37 8.46
C LEU A 135 -10.90 -17.18 7.18
N VAL A 136 -10.10 -16.68 6.29
CA VAL A 136 -9.79 -17.25 4.99
C VAL A 136 -9.08 -18.59 5.10
N GLY A 137 -7.98 -18.65 5.84
CA GLY A 137 -7.22 -19.88 6.05
C GLY A 137 -8.06 -20.97 6.72
N ALA A 138 -8.89 -20.58 7.69
CA ALA A 138 -9.81 -21.48 8.36
C ALA A 138 -10.87 -22.06 7.40
N LYS A 139 -11.50 -21.20 6.60
CA LYS A 139 -12.49 -21.63 5.60
C LYS A 139 -11.89 -22.53 4.52
N ASP A 140 -10.68 -22.20 4.07
CA ASP A 140 -9.97 -23.00 3.07
C ASP A 140 -9.61 -24.39 3.62
N ALA A 141 -9.18 -24.50 4.88
CA ALA A 141 -8.91 -25.77 5.54
C ALA A 141 -10.14 -26.67 5.64
N LEU A 142 -11.31 -26.07 5.90
CA LEU A 142 -12.57 -26.81 5.93
C LEU A 142 -12.99 -27.30 4.53
N ASN A 143 -12.90 -26.44 3.52
CA ASN A 143 -13.34 -26.78 2.15
C ASN A 143 -12.36 -27.72 1.43
N SER A 144 -11.07 -27.69 1.74
CA SER A 144 -10.03 -28.52 1.12
C SER A 144 -9.89 -29.91 1.75
N GLY A 145 -10.68 -30.20 2.81
CA GLY A 145 -10.60 -31.48 3.53
C GLY A 145 -9.41 -31.61 4.46
N LEU A 146 -8.61 -30.55 4.62
CA LEU A 146 -7.46 -30.54 5.55
C LEU A 146 -7.87 -30.66 7.02
N SER A 147 -9.11 -30.30 7.34
CA SER A 147 -9.68 -30.44 8.69
C SER A 147 -9.92 -31.87 9.13
N GLY A 148 -9.85 -32.85 8.21
CA GLY A 148 -10.25 -34.22 8.49
C GLY A 148 -11.77 -34.43 8.62
N ILE A 149 -12.56 -33.36 8.56
CA ILE A 149 -14.03 -33.40 8.56
C ILE A 149 -14.48 -33.70 7.14
N SER A 150 -15.21 -34.79 6.97
CA SER A 150 -15.69 -35.26 5.65
C SER A 150 -17.20 -35.03 5.46
N ASP A 151 -17.92 -34.72 6.53
CA ASP A 151 -19.36 -34.48 6.50
C ASP A 151 -19.67 -33.06 5.99
N PRO A 152 -20.36 -32.91 4.84
CA PRO A 152 -20.68 -31.59 4.27
C PRO A 152 -21.54 -30.72 5.19
N ASP A 153 -22.42 -31.32 5.98
CA ASP A 153 -23.30 -30.57 6.88
C ASP A 153 -22.51 -30.01 8.06
N ILE A 154 -21.57 -30.78 8.62
CA ILE A 154 -20.67 -30.31 9.69
C ILE A 154 -19.74 -29.21 9.16
N ILE A 155 -19.19 -29.38 7.95
CA ILE A 155 -18.36 -28.33 7.32
C ILE A 155 -19.15 -27.04 7.18
N LYS A 156 -20.38 -27.12 6.66
CA LYS A 156 -21.25 -25.95 6.49
C LYS A 156 -21.55 -25.29 7.84
N GLN A 157 -21.94 -26.08 8.85
CA GLN A 157 -22.24 -25.55 10.19
C GLN A 157 -21.00 -24.85 10.79
N THR A 158 -19.82 -25.43 10.64
CA THR A 158 -18.57 -24.84 11.14
C THR A 158 -18.23 -23.52 10.41
N ILE A 159 -18.46 -23.44 9.10
CA ILE A 159 -18.28 -22.22 8.31
C ILE A 159 -19.28 -21.14 8.73
N ASP A 160 -20.51 -21.51 9.02
CA ASP A 160 -21.54 -20.59 9.51
C ASP A 160 -21.16 -20.05 10.90
N SER A 161 -20.76 -20.92 11.84
CA SER A 161 -20.24 -20.52 13.15
C SER A 161 -19.01 -19.61 13.04
N LEU A 162 -18.08 -19.95 12.15
CA LEU A 162 -16.90 -19.12 11.85
C LEU A 162 -17.29 -17.71 11.37
N SER A 163 -18.28 -17.63 10.50
CA SER A 163 -18.79 -16.37 9.96
C SER A 163 -19.47 -15.53 11.02
N VAL A 164 -20.27 -16.17 11.88
CA VAL A 164 -20.95 -15.54 13.04
C VAL A 164 -19.91 -14.98 14.01
N GLY A 165 -18.91 -15.78 14.41
CA GLY A 165 -17.85 -15.35 15.32
C GLY A 165 -17.07 -14.13 14.78
N TYR A 166 -16.76 -14.15 13.49
CA TYR A 166 -16.11 -13.03 12.82
C TYR A 166 -16.95 -11.77 12.84
N ALA A 167 -18.22 -11.86 12.45
CA ALA A 167 -19.13 -10.73 12.40
C ALA A 167 -19.38 -10.08 13.76
N MET A 168 -19.56 -10.91 14.81
CA MET A 168 -19.79 -10.43 16.19
C MET A 168 -18.58 -9.70 16.77
N SER A 169 -17.36 -10.13 16.44
CA SER A 169 -16.14 -9.64 17.07
C SER A 169 -15.43 -8.54 16.29
N TYR A 170 -15.68 -8.43 14.97
CA TYR A 170 -14.96 -7.52 14.09
C TYR A 170 -15.09 -6.05 14.48
N LEU A 171 -16.31 -5.60 14.78
CA LEU A 171 -16.55 -4.22 15.17
C LEU A 171 -15.85 -3.89 16.50
N MET A 172 -15.91 -4.81 17.46
CA MET A 172 -15.24 -4.65 18.75
C MET A 172 -13.71 -4.63 18.58
N GLY A 173 -13.18 -5.51 17.72
CA GLY A 173 -11.75 -5.55 17.36
C GLY A 173 -11.26 -4.24 16.77
N LEU A 174 -12.02 -3.65 15.86
CA LEU A 174 -11.68 -2.38 15.23
C LEU A 174 -11.74 -1.21 16.22
N ILE A 175 -12.83 -1.09 16.98
CA ILE A 175 -13.02 -0.01 17.97
C ILE A 175 -11.90 -0.06 19.02
N SER A 176 -11.60 -1.24 19.56
CA SER A 176 -10.56 -1.39 20.57
C SER A 176 -9.17 -1.06 20.04
N LEU A 177 -8.85 -1.45 18.81
CA LEU A 177 -7.56 -1.12 18.18
C LEU A 177 -7.41 0.38 17.95
N ILE A 178 -8.43 1.03 17.42
CA ILE A 178 -8.44 2.49 17.21
C ILE A 178 -8.31 3.21 18.56
N PHE A 179 -9.02 2.75 19.57
CA PHE A 179 -8.92 3.31 20.92
C PHE A 179 -7.49 3.16 21.48
N LEU A 180 -6.88 1.98 21.36
CA LEU A 180 -5.50 1.73 21.75
C LEU A 180 -4.51 2.58 20.97
N ALA A 181 -4.66 2.68 19.64
CA ALA A 181 -3.81 3.52 18.80
C ALA A 181 -3.81 5.00 19.24
N LYS A 182 -4.94 5.47 19.78
CA LYS A 182 -5.07 6.84 20.31
C LYS A 182 -4.60 6.98 21.76
N LEU A 183 -4.83 5.96 22.57
CA LEU A 183 -4.59 5.99 24.02
C LEU A 183 -3.12 5.71 24.36
N MET A 184 -2.50 4.70 23.74
CA MET A 184 -1.15 4.24 24.09
C MET A 184 -0.07 5.33 23.95
N PRO A 185 0.00 6.11 22.84
CA PRO A 185 0.97 7.20 22.74
C PRO A 185 0.81 8.25 23.85
N LYS A 186 -0.46 8.56 24.23
CA LYS A 186 -0.76 9.54 25.28
C LYS A 186 -0.36 9.06 26.69
N LEU A 187 -0.65 7.79 27.01
CA LEU A 187 -0.30 7.21 28.32
C LEU A 187 1.20 7.21 28.56
N GLN A 188 1.99 7.07 27.52
CA GLN A 188 3.43 6.96 27.62
C GLN A 188 4.16 8.30 27.56
N LYS A 189 3.43 9.42 27.43
CA LYS A 189 3.99 10.78 27.31
C LYS A 189 5.11 10.87 26.25
N GLN A 190 5.01 10.05 25.21
CA GLN A 190 6.00 10.02 24.13
C GLN A 190 5.52 10.82 22.93
N ASP A 191 6.39 11.67 22.43
CA ASP A 191 6.14 12.40 21.20
C ASP A 191 6.51 11.51 20.00
N LEU A 192 5.47 11.00 19.32
CA LEU A 192 5.66 10.21 18.09
C LEU A 192 6.23 11.07 16.96
N ALA A 193 6.00 12.38 16.97
CA ALA A 193 6.58 13.27 15.99
C ALA A 193 8.09 13.37 16.18
N GLU A 194 8.57 13.48 17.40
CA GLU A 194 10.00 13.48 17.71
C GLU A 194 10.65 12.13 17.33
N SER A 195 10.01 11.00 17.68
CA SER A 195 10.47 9.65 17.30
C SER A 195 10.53 9.48 15.78
N SER A 196 9.58 10.06 15.05
CA SER A 196 9.56 10.05 13.59
C SER A 196 10.70 10.89 13.01
N GLN A 197 10.94 12.08 13.56
CA GLN A 197 12.05 12.94 13.14
C GLN A 197 13.42 12.28 13.39
N GLN A 198 13.56 11.56 14.50
CA GLN A 198 14.78 10.81 14.77
C GLN A 198 15.07 9.78 13.68
N ILE A 199 14.09 8.93 13.32
CA ILE A 199 14.22 7.96 12.23
C ILE A 199 14.44 8.66 10.88
N ALA A 200 13.75 9.78 10.66
CA ALA A 200 13.96 10.56 9.46
C ALA A 200 15.43 10.98 9.31
N ARG A 201 16.04 11.46 10.38
CA ARG A 201 17.47 11.84 10.41
C ARG A 201 18.40 10.63 10.28
N GLU A 202 18.16 9.54 11.04
CA GLU A 202 18.99 8.33 11.01
C GLU A 202 18.99 7.63 9.65
N ARG A 203 17.85 7.67 8.95
CA ARG A 203 17.67 7.03 7.65
C ARG A 203 17.88 7.98 6.47
N GLY A 204 18.24 9.24 6.74
CA GLY A 204 18.33 10.28 5.71
C GLY A 204 16.97 10.62 5.08
N ILE A 205 15.88 10.33 5.80
CA ILE A 205 14.52 10.66 5.39
C ILE A 205 14.27 12.08 5.88
N GLY A 206 14.65 13.10 5.07
CA GLY A 206 14.31 14.48 5.36
C GLY A 206 12.80 14.63 5.54
N GLU A 207 12.37 15.57 6.37
CA GLU A 207 10.96 15.93 6.46
C GLU A 207 10.45 16.14 5.04
N VAL A 208 9.43 15.37 4.66
CA VAL A 208 8.57 15.73 3.54
C VAL A 208 7.82 16.98 4.01
N SER A 209 8.53 18.10 4.09
CA SER A 209 7.90 19.39 3.91
C SER A 209 6.99 19.20 2.72
N GLN A 210 5.73 19.59 2.84
CA GLN A 210 4.82 19.74 1.71
C GLN A 210 5.43 20.77 0.74
N ARG A 211 6.56 20.44 0.13
CA ARG A 211 7.03 21.16 -1.04
C ARG A 211 6.01 20.84 -2.09
N LYS A 212 5.15 21.83 -2.34
CA LYS A 212 4.36 21.83 -3.57
C LYS A 212 5.33 21.46 -4.67
N VAL A 213 5.08 20.33 -5.33
CA VAL A 213 5.85 19.95 -6.51
C VAL A 213 5.55 21.03 -7.54
N TYR A 214 6.46 21.97 -7.67
CA TYR A 214 6.37 22.99 -8.71
C TYR A 214 6.95 22.35 -9.97
N LEU A 215 6.19 22.33 -11.02
CA LEU A 215 6.74 22.07 -12.35
C LEU A 215 7.73 23.19 -12.69
N PRO A 216 8.83 22.88 -13.39
CA PRO A 216 9.72 23.90 -13.90
C PRO A 216 8.93 24.82 -14.85
N ILE A 217 9.16 26.10 -14.74
CA ILE A 217 8.57 27.14 -15.59
C ILE A 217 9.61 27.64 -16.60
N ILE A 218 9.11 28.17 -17.70
CA ILE A 218 9.94 28.72 -18.77
C ILE A 218 9.75 30.21 -18.78
N ARG A 219 10.85 30.95 -18.85
CA ARG A 219 10.86 32.38 -19.11
C ARG A 219 11.89 32.73 -20.16
N ALA A 220 11.56 33.64 -21.05
CA ALA A 220 12.50 34.09 -22.06
C ALA A 220 12.93 35.53 -21.82
N TYR A 221 14.21 35.80 -22.05
CA TYR A 221 14.81 37.10 -21.82
C TYR A 221 15.66 37.49 -23.03
N ARG A 222 15.72 38.80 -23.33
CA ARG A 222 16.65 39.31 -24.32
C ARG A 222 17.96 39.70 -23.64
N VAL A 223 19.07 39.23 -24.21
CA VAL A 223 20.41 39.52 -23.73
C VAL A 223 20.72 41.01 -24.01
N GLY A 224 20.77 41.80 -22.96
CA GLY A 224 21.10 43.22 -23.00
C GLY A 224 22.55 43.50 -22.58
N PRO A 225 23.00 44.76 -22.65
CA PRO A 225 24.38 45.15 -22.32
C PRO A 225 24.80 44.78 -20.89
N GLU A 226 23.90 44.87 -19.92
CA GLU A 226 24.20 44.51 -18.52
C GLU A 226 24.53 43.02 -18.39
N LEU A 227 23.74 42.19 -19.09
CA LEU A 227 23.94 40.73 -19.08
C LEU A 227 25.22 40.36 -19.81
N ILE A 228 25.56 41.01 -20.92
CA ILE A 228 26.84 40.79 -21.64
C ILE A 228 28.04 41.13 -20.77
N ASN A 229 27.99 42.21 -20.02
CA ASN A 229 29.04 42.59 -19.06
C ASN A 229 29.20 41.51 -17.97
N TRP A 230 28.09 40.93 -17.50
CA TRP A 230 28.11 39.83 -16.52
C TRP A 230 28.66 38.54 -17.12
N ILE A 231 28.34 38.23 -18.38
CA ILE A 231 28.84 37.06 -19.12
C ILE A 231 30.34 37.15 -19.35
N ASP A 232 30.86 38.32 -19.65
CA ASP A 232 32.30 38.61 -19.83
C ASP A 232 33.00 37.64 -20.82
N GLY A 233 32.34 37.34 -21.94
CA GLY A 233 32.86 36.45 -22.98
C GLY A 233 32.96 34.97 -22.62
N ARG A 234 32.49 34.56 -21.45
CA ARG A 234 32.48 33.15 -21.00
C ARG A 234 31.43 32.34 -21.73
N ASN A 235 31.74 31.07 -21.99
CA ASN A 235 30.77 30.14 -22.55
C ASN A 235 29.75 29.66 -21.48
N LEU A 236 28.67 28.99 -21.90
CA LEU A 236 27.60 28.56 -20.99
C LEU A 236 28.08 27.58 -19.90
N ARG A 237 29.08 26.75 -20.22
CA ARG A 237 29.69 25.81 -19.25
C ARG A 237 30.45 26.56 -18.15
N GLU A 238 31.24 27.56 -18.54
CA GLU A 238 32.02 28.39 -17.62
C GLU A 238 31.12 29.31 -16.78
N LEU A 239 30.04 29.82 -17.34
CA LEU A 239 29.05 30.61 -16.62
C LEU A 239 28.38 29.83 -15.49
N GLY A 240 28.23 28.52 -15.65
CA GLY A 240 27.66 27.66 -14.62
C GLY A 240 26.30 28.11 -14.09
N ILE A 241 25.46 28.72 -14.93
CA ILE A 241 24.17 29.34 -14.55
C ILE A 241 23.34 28.39 -13.73
N TYR A 242 23.29 27.10 -14.12
CA TYR A 242 22.56 26.10 -13.39
C TYR A 242 23.06 25.91 -11.96
N ARG A 243 24.40 25.82 -11.77
CA ARG A 243 24.99 25.62 -10.44
C ARG A 243 24.71 26.79 -9.50
N GLN A 244 24.62 27.98 -10.03
CA GLN A 244 24.38 29.20 -9.26
C GLN A 244 22.90 29.44 -8.96
N THR A 245 22.02 29.17 -9.92
CA THR A 245 20.61 29.57 -9.86
C THR A 245 19.61 28.43 -9.85
N GLY A 246 20.00 27.27 -10.40
CA GLY A 246 19.09 26.15 -10.68
C GLY A 246 18.26 26.34 -11.98
N CYS A 247 18.59 27.35 -12.80
CA CYS A 247 18.04 27.54 -14.14
C CYS A 247 19.05 27.13 -15.21
N TYR A 248 18.58 26.61 -16.32
CA TYR A 248 19.44 26.37 -17.49
C TYR A 248 18.83 26.99 -18.74
N ILE A 249 19.71 27.34 -19.73
CA ILE A 249 19.30 27.87 -21.00
C ILE A 249 18.96 26.71 -21.93
N GLU A 250 17.70 26.63 -22.33
CA GLU A 250 17.19 25.57 -23.20
C GLU A 250 17.26 25.94 -24.66
N ARG A 251 16.95 27.20 -24.98
CA ARG A 251 16.94 27.71 -26.35
C ARG A 251 17.60 29.08 -26.43
N VAL A 252 18.25 29.31 -27.55
CA VAL A 252 18.80 30.62 -27.94
C VAL A 252 18.29 30.95 -29.31
N ARG A 253 17.75 32.15 -29.50
CA ARG A 253 17.42 32.69 -30.82
C ARG A 253 18.39 33.80 -31.15
N ARG A 254 19.15 33.62 -32.19
CA ARG A 254 20.11 34.60 -32.73
C ARG A 254 19.74 34.90 -34.20
N ASN A 255 19.55 36.18 -34.53
CA ASN A 255 19.17 36.63 -35.87
C ASN A 255 17.97 35.87 -36.48
N GLY A 256 16.97 35.56 -35.64
CA GLY A 256 15.76 34.82 -36.03
C GLY A 256 15.92 33.31 -36.10
N ILE A 257 17.14 32.76 -35.95
CA ILE A 257 17.39 31.31 -35.97
C ILE A 257 17.34 30.78 -34.54
N LEU A 258 16.43 29.82 -34.28
CA LEU A 258 16.27 29.15 -33.03
C LEU A 258 17.18 27.92 -32.97
N ALA A 259 17.97 27.80 -31.90
CA ALA A 259 18.85 26.66 -31.66
C ALA A 259 18.88 26.26 -30.18
N ASN A 260 19.17 24.98 -29.92
CA ASN A 260 19.49 24.51 -28.59
C ASN A 260 21.01 24.69 -28.40
N PRO A 261 21.43 25.54 -27.46
CA PRO A 261 22.85 25.82 -27.29
C PRO A 261 23.57 24.63 -26.62
N ASP A 262 24.78 24.37 -27.02
CA ASP A 262 25.69 23.48 -26.28
C ASP A 262 26.43 24.24 -25.18
N GLY A 263 27.18 23.51 -24.33
CA GLY A 263 27.93 24.12 -23.23
C GLY A 263 29.03 25.08 -23.66
N ASP A 264 29.48 25.03 -24.91
CA ASP A 264 30.57 25.86 -25.46
C ASP A 264 30.02 27.10 -26.17
N ALA A 265 28.69 27.24 -26.26
CA ALA A 265 28.04 28.41 -26.83
C ALA A 265 28.33 29.69 -26.02
N ILE A 266 28.62 30.78 -26.71
CA ILE A 266 28.81 32.13 -26.16
C ILE A 266 27.61 32.98 -26.55
N LEU A 267 26.95 33.60 -25.57
CA LEU A 267 25.83 34.51 -25.78
C LEU A 267 26.32 35.86 -26.32
N GLN A 268 25.53 36.46 -27.19
CA GLN A 268 25.78 37.77 -27.77
C GLN A 268 24.66 38.74 -27.44
N GLU A 269 24.95 40.03 -27.48
CA GLU A 269 23.96 41.06 -27.31
C GLU A 269 22.87 40.93 -28.36
N GLY A 270 21.61 41.03 -27.93
CA GLY A 270 20.45 40.86 -28.80
C GLY A 270 19.95 39.42 -28.91
N ASP A 271 20.71 38.43 -28.43
CA ASP A 271 20.19 37.03 -28.33
C ASP A 271 18.93 37.00 -27.47
N GLU A 272 17.99 36.14 -27.84
CA GLU A 272 16.83 35.85 -27.00
C GLU A 272 17.00 34.42 -26.46
N ILE A 273 16.97 34.30 -25.15
CA ILE A 273 17.25 33.06 -24.43
C ILE A 273 16.03 32.59 -23.64
N ALA A 274 15.71 31.31 -23.76
CA ALA A 274 14.69 30.67 -22.92
C ALA A 274 15.35 29.91 -21.77
N LEU A 275 15.01 30.29 -20.55
CA LEU A 275 15.47 29.72 -19.29
C LEU A 275 14.39 28.82 -18.69
N VAL A 276 14.78 27.63 -18.30
CA VAL A 276 13.93 26.65 -17.63
C VAL A 276 14.44 26.47 -16.20
N GLY A 277 13.54 26.53 -15.23
CA GLY A 277 13.86 26.35 -13.82
C GLY A 277 12.62 26.39 -12.93
N TYR A 278 12.80 26.01 -11.66
CA TYR A 278 11.71 26.19 -10.70
C TYR A 278 11.45 27.68 -10.43
N PRO A 279 10.24 28.06 -9.97
CA PRO A 279 9.93 29.46 -9.64
C PRO A 279 10.97 30.10 -8.71
N ASP A 280 11.42 29.38 -7.69
CA ASP A 280 12.44 29.84 -6.75
C ASP A 280 13.83 29.98 -7.40
N SER A 281 14.12 29.20 -8.43
CA SER A 281 15.35 29.28 -9.21
C SER A 281 15.37 30.55 -10.06
N HIS A 282 14.24 30.89 -10.69
CA HIS A 282 14.10 32.15 -11.40
C HIS A 282 14.23 33.38 -10.49
N ALA A 283 13.80 33.26 -9.23
CA ALA A 283 13.99 34.32 -8.24
C ALA A 283 15.45 34.57 -7.86
N ARG A 284 16.33 33.56 -8.03
CA ARG A 284 17.76 33.65 -7.75
C ARG A 284 18.60 34.12 -8.93
N LEU A 285 17.99 34.32 -10.10
CA LEU A 285 18.70 34.88 -11.25
C LEU A 285 19.25 36.26 -10.91
N ASP A 286 20.46 36.54 -11.43
CA ASP A 286 21.09 37.85 -11.29
C ASP A 286 20.16 38.99 -11.76
N PRO A 287 20.17 40.14 -11.14
CA PRO A 287 19.37 41.28 -11.58
C PRO A 287 19.53 41.65 -13.05
N SER A 288 20.71 41.38 -13.65
CA SER A 288 20.95 41.60 -15.09
C SER A 288 20.03 40.77 -16.01
N PHE A 289 19.57 39.61 -15.57
CA PHE A 289 18.52 38.87 -16.27
C PHE A 289 17.15 39.49 -16.08
N ARG A 290 16.86 39.97 -14.86
CA ARG A 290 15.54 40.52 -14.51
C ARG A 290 15.34 41.94 -15.08
N ASN A 291 16.41 42.71 -15.22
CA ASN A 291 16.37 44.02 -15.83
C ASN A 291 16.30 43.96 -17.36
N GLY A 292 16.62 42.78 -17.95
CA GLY A 292 16.40 42.49 -19.36
C GLY A 292 14.91 42.49 -19.73
N LYS A 293 14.58 42.82 -20.98
CA LYS A 293 13.21 42.68 -21.48
C LYS A 293 12.82 41.21 -21.51
N GLU A 294 11.79 40.84 -20.73
CA GLU A 294 11.14 39.54 -20.88
C GLU A 294 10.50 39.45 -22.27
N VAL A 295 10.74 38.35 -22.96
CA VAL A 295 10.27 38.11 -24.32
C VAL A 295 9.12 37.10 -24.26
N PHE A 296 7.96 37.52 -24.76
CA PHE A 296 6.79 36.65 -24.87
C PHE A 296 6.68 36.13 -26.31
N ASP A 297 7.46 35.17 -26.65
CA ASP A 297 7.48 34.54 -27.99
C ASP A 297 7.10 33.09 -27.91
N ARG A 298 6.15 32.68 -28.76
CA ARG A 298 5.59 31.33 -28.74
C ARG A 298 6.64 30.26 -29.04
N ASP A 299 7.51 30.49 -30.01
CA ASP A 299 8.49 29.48 -30.46
C ASP A 299 9.62 29.29 -29.43
N LEU A 300 9.97 30.36 -28.69
CA LEU A 300 10.92 30.30 -27.59
C LEU A 300 10.33 29.58 -26.36
N LEU A 301 9.03 29.77 -26.11
CA LEU A 301 8.35 29.28 -24.91
C LEU A 301 7.66 27.93 -25.15
N ASP A 302 7.48 27.48 -26.41
CA ASP A 302 6.85 26.19 -26.74
C ASP A 302 7.82 25.03 -26.55
N LEU A 303 8.18 24.76 -25.31
CA LEU A 303 8.93 23.57 -24.93
C LEU A 303 7.98 22.46 -24.51
N ARG A 304 8.15 21.27 -25.11
CA ARG A 304 7.41 20.08 -24.69
C ARG A 304 8.05 19.52 -23.42
N ILE A 305 7.78 20.17 -22.29
CA ILE A 305 8.15 19.60 -20.98
C ILE A 305 7.26 18.40 -20.73
N VAL A 306 7.88 17.27 -20.55
CA VAL A 306 7.24 16.03 -20.14
C VAL A 306 7.69 15.68 -18.73
N GLU A 307 6.84 14.98 -18.02
CA GLU A 307 7.17 14.35 -16.75
C GLU A 307 7.11 12.85 -16.96
N GLU A 308 8.23 12.17 -16.71
CA GLU A 308 8.35 10.74 -16.94
C GLU A 308 8.97 10.07 -15.70
N GLU A 309 8.61 8.83 -15.49
CA GLU A 309 9.20 7.99 -14.47
C GLU A 309 10.28 7.10 -15.08
N ILE A 310 11.51 7.25 -14.62
CA ILE A 310 12.67 6.49 -15.07
C ILE A 310 13.02 5.45 -14.00
N VAL A 311 12.99 4.18 -14.37
CA VAL A 311 13.40 3.08 -13.48
C VAL A 311 14.90 2.87 -13.57
N VAL A 312 15.58 2.90 -12.43
CA VAL A 312 17.02 2.65 -12.34
C VAL A 312 17.29 1.17 -12.60
N LYS A 313 17.97 0.86 -13.72
CA LYS A 313 18.37 -0.51 -14.10
C LYS A 313 19.88 -0.66 -14.26
N ASN A 314 20.59 0.41 -14.60
CA ASN A 314 22.01 0.38 -14.87
C ASN A 314 22.82 0.10 -13.60
N ASP A 315 23.59 -0.99 -13.62
CA ASP A 315 24.43 -1.41 -12.47
C ASP A 315 25.49 -0.37 -12.12
N ASN A 316 25.95 0.44 -13.09
CA ASN A 316 26.92 1.52 -12.87
C ASN A 316 26.31 2.73 -12.10
N ILE A 317 24.99 2.79 -12.00
CA ILE A 317 24.24 3.85 -11.31
C ILE A 317 23.76 3.38 -9.94
N SER A 318 23.47 2.09 -9.82
CA SER A 318 23.14 1.49 -8.53
C SER A 318 24.31 1.63 -7.56
N GLY A 319 24.02 2.17 -6.36
CA GLY A 319 25.02 2.45 -5.33
C GLY A 319 25.67 3.85 -5.42
N LYS A 320 25.41 4.62 -6.48
CA LYS A 320 25.84 6.03 -6.57
C LYS A 320 24.89 6.94 -5.81
N ARG A 321 25.41 8.06 -5.35
CA ARG A 321 24.60 9.12 -4.75
C ARG A 321 23.81 9.86 -5.83
N LEU A 322 22.63 10.33 -5.49
CA LEU A 322 21.81 11.12 -6.38
C LEU A 322 22.54 12.35 -6.93
N SER A 323 23.39 12.98 -6.10
CA SER A 323 24.24 14.11 -6.50
C SER A 323 25.25 13.78 -7.59
N GLU A 324 25.67 12.52 -7.70
CA GLU A 324 26.65 12.07 -8.70
C GLU A 324 26.03 11.88 -10.09
N LEU A 325 24.69 11.82 -10.17
CA LEU A 325 24.01 11.71 -11.46
C LEU A 325 24.02 12.99 -12.30
N ASN A 326 24.31 14.14 -11.68
CA ASN A 326 24.37 15.46 -12.34
C ASN A 326 23.18 15.67 -13.32
N LEU A 327 21.95 15.35 -12.89
CA LEU A 327 20.74 15.42 -13.73
C LEU A 327 20.58 16.76 -14.44
N SER A 328 21.12 17.78 -13.82
CA SER A 328 21.16 19.15 -14.33
C SER A 328 21.99 19.32 -15.59
N GLU A 329 23.07 18.54 -15.75
CA GLU A 329 23.87 18.57 -16.98
C GLU A 329 23.09 18.04 -18.19
N TYR A 330 22.04 17.26 -17.91
CA TYR A 330 21.13 16.75 -18.91
C TYR A 330 19.90 17.65 -19.12
N GLY A 331 19.82 18.81 -18.41
CA GLY A 331 18.65 19.68 -18.48
C GLY A 331 17.36 19.04 -17.95
N CYS A 332 17.51 18.12 -17.01
CA CYS A 332 16.41 17.40 -16.39
C CYS A 332 16.28 17.76 -14.91
N PHE A 333 15.05 17.85 -14.44
CA PHE A 333 14.71 18.17 -13.07
C PHE A 333 14.12 16.94 -12.39
N LEU A 334 14.66 16.59 -11.22
CA LEU A 334 14.13 15.50 -10.42
C LEU A 334 13.00 16.02 -9.52
N ASN A 335 11.81 15.46 -9.67
CA ASN A 335 10.64 15.83 -8.87
C ASN A 335 10.55 14.97 -7.61
N ARG A 336 10.76 13.65 -7.74
CA ARG A 336 10.76 12.71 -6.61
C ARG A 336 11.51 11.44 -6.95
N VAL A 337 11.88 10.72 -5.89
CA VAL A 337 12.43 9.35 -5.95
C VAL A 337 11.46 8.44 -5.23
N VAL A 338 11.04 7.35 -5.88
CA VAL A 338 10.16 6.34 -5.29
C VAL A 338 10.92 5.02 -5.21
N ARG A 339 10.98 4.43 -4.02
CA ARG A 339 11.58 3.12 -3.75
C ARG A 339 10.53 2.21 -3.14
N ALA A 340 10.26 1.06 -3.77
CA ALA A 340 9.28 0.09 -3.28
C ALA A 340 7.94 0.75 -2.88
N GLN A 341 7.42 1.63 -3.74
CA GLN A 341 6.17 2.40 -3.56
C GLN A 341 6.22 3.46 -2.44
N ILE A 342 7.36 3.72 -1.86
CA ILE A 342 7.54 4.75 -0.83
C ILE A 342 8.31 5.92 -1.45
N GLU A 343 7.74 7.13 -1.34
CA GLU A 343 8.42 8.34 -1.75
C GLU A 343 9.62 8.57 -0.82
N MET A 344 10.80 8.64 -1.43
CA MET A 344 12.04 8.91 -0.72
C MET A 344 12.21 10.43 -0.56
N PRO A 345 12.80 10.87 0.54
CA PRO A 345 13.11 12.29 0.70
C PRO A 345 14.10 12.74 -0.37
N MET A 346 13.97 13.99 -0.78
CA MET A 346 14.86 14.64 -1.75
C MET A 346 16.16 15.09 -1.06
N ASP A 347 17.02 14.14 -0.74
CA ASP A 347 18.38 14.43 -0.26
C ASP A 347 19.40 14.09 -1.37
N HIS A 348 20.32 15.00 -1.61
CA HIS A 348 21.41 14.82 -2.56
C HIS A 348 22.33 13.62 -2.23
N ASN A 349 22.31 13.16 -0.98
CA ASN A 349 23.10 12.02 -0.50
C ASN A 349 22.39 10.67 -0.62
N ILE A 350 21.17 10.61 -1.14
CA ILE A 350 20.46 9.34 -1.36
C ILE A 350 21.30 8.44 -2.26
N LEU A 351 21.58 7.23 -1.78
CA LEU A 351 22.14 6.17 -2.60
C LEU A 351 21.00 5.57 -3.45
N LEU A 352 21.18 5.59 -4.74
CA LEU A 352 20.25 4.99 -5.69
C LEU A 352 20.40 3.48 -5.71
N ASN A 353 19.30 2.77 -5.70
CA ASN A 353 19.26 1.33 -5.81
C ASN A 353 18.60 0.92 -7.13
N LYS A 354 18.97 -0.25 -7.63
CA LYS A 354 18.27 -0.86 -8.76
C LYS A 354 16.79 -1.02 -8.43
N GLY A 355 15.92 -0.60 -9.35
CA GLY A 355 14.47 -0.59 -9.14
C GLY A 355 13.90 0.71 -8.54
N ASP A 356 14.74 1.69 -8.16
CA ASP A 356 14.26 3.02 -7.80
C ASP A 356 13.61 3.68 -9.01
N ILE A 357 12.54 4.42 -8.78
CA ILE A 357 11.84 5.19 -9.80
C ILE A 357 12.17 6.67 -9.57
N LEU A 358 12.78 7.28 -10.58
CA LEU A 358 13.07 8.71 -10.61
C LEU A 358 11.99 9.39 -11.44
N GLN A 359 11.16 10.21 -10.83
CA GLN A 359 10.23 11.07 -11.56
C GLN A 359 10.97 12.33 -11.98
N VAL A 360 11.11 12.47 -13.30
CA VAL A 360 11.95 13.50 -13.90
C VAL A 360 11.12 14.34 -14.86
N SER A 361 11.25 15.67 -14.76
CA SER A 361 10.69 16.63 -15.71
C SER A 361 11.79 17.24 -16.57
N GLY A 362 11.50 17.46 -17.83
CA GLY A 362 12.43 18.09 -18.76
C GLY A 362 11.89 18.10 -20.18
N GLU A 363 12.67 18.61 -21.11
CA GLU A 363 12.34 18.49 -22.52
C GLU A 363 12.38 17.00 -22.93
N LYS A 364 11.42 16.59 -23.76
CA LYS A 364 11.17 15.17 -24.09
C LYS A 364 12.42 14.43 -24.57
N SER A 365 13.20 15.01 -25.45
CA SER A 365 14.41 14.39 -26.01
C SER A 365 15.49 14.17 -24.94
N ARG A 366 15.61 15.12 -24.01
CA ARG A 366 16.57 15.05 -22.90
C ARG A 366 16.18 13.99 -21.88
N VAL A 367 14.88 13.92 -21.54
CA VAL A 367 14.36 12.89 -20.62
C VAL A 367 14.55 11.49 -21.22
N LEU A 368 14.32 11.32 -22.54
CA LEU A 368 14.58 10.07 -23.24
C LEU A 368 16.07 9.69 -23.19
N GLY A 369 16.97 10.62 -23.51
CA GLY A 369 18.42 10.38 -23.45
C GLY A 369 18.93 10.08 -22.03
N LEU A 370 18.33 10.70 -21.01
CA LEU A 370 18.61 10.39 -19.61
C LEU A 370 18.13 8.98 -19.24
N ALA A 371 16.93 8.60 -19.72
CA ALA A 371 16.37 7.28 -19.47
C ALA A 371 17.24 6.15 -20.01
N GLU A 372 17.78 6.29 -21.22
CA GLU A 372 18.70 5.30 -21.82
C GLU A 372 19.96 5.07 -20.97
N ARG A 373 20.44 6.09 -20.27
CA ARG A 373 21.63 6.00 -19.41
C ARG A 373 21.32 5.42 -18.04
N ILE A 374 20.19 5.76 -17.45
CA ILE A 374 19.79 5.34 -16.08
C ILE A 374 19.12 3.97 -16.12
N GLY A 375 18.29 3.73 -17.13
CA GLY A 375 17.51 2.50 -17.24
C GLY A 375 16.47 2.60 -18.36
N PHE A 376 15.20 2.70 -18.00
CA PHE A 376 14.12 2.83 -18.98
C PHE A 376 12.96 3.66 -18.38
N ILE A 377 12.20 4.28 -19.28
CA ILE A 377 10.98 4.98 -18.88
C ILE A 377 9.98 3.94 -18.42
N SER A 378 9.44 4.14 -17.23
CA SER A 378 8.28 3.40 -16.77
C SER A 378 7.12 3.76 -17.70
N ILE A 379 6.89 2.90 -18.68
CA ILE A 379 5.70 3.07 -19.51
C ILE A 379 4.54 2.87 -18.55
N HIS A 380 3.82 3.94 -18.24
CA HIS A 380 2.52 3.86 -17.60
C HIS A 380 1.56 3.19 -18.59
N SER A 381 1.79 1.90 -18.83
CA SER A 381 0.83 1.08 -19.51
C SER A 381 -0.41 1.09 -18.64
N GLN A 382 -1.47 1.74 -19.09
CA GLN A 382 -2.78 1.64 -18.43
C GLN A 382 -3.34 0.21 -18.58
N ILE A 383 -2.63 -0.65 -19.32
CA ILE A 383 -3.03 -2.01 -19.65
C ILE A 383 -2.35 -2.96 -18.66
N ALA A 384 -3.15 -3.70 -17.91
CA ALA A 384 -2.67 -4.76 -17.03
C ALA A 384 -2.15 -5.96 -17.86
N ASP A 385 -1.05 -6.56 -17.44
CA ASP A 385 -0.59 -7.87 -17.96
C ASP A 385 -1.47 -8.98 -17.39
N LEU A 386 -2.66 -9.14 -18.02
CA LEU A 386 -3.63 -10.15 -17.60
C LEU A 386 -3.10 -11.57 -17.81
N LEU A 387 -2.20 -11.78 -18.77
CA LEU A 387 -1.62 -13.11 -19.00
C LEU A 387 -0.77 -13.55 -17.80
N ALA A 388 0.17 -12.71 -17.38
CA ALA A 388 0.98 -12.98 -16.20
C ALA A 388 0.10 -13.11 -14.93
N PHE A 389 -0.90 -12.22 -14.77
CA PHE A 389 -1.85 -12.28 -13.66
C PHE A 389 -2.56 -13.65 -13.60
N CYS A 390 -3.15 -14.11 -14.73
CA CYS A 390 -3.84 -15.39 -14.79
C CYS A 390 -2.90 -16.59 -14.61
N CYS A 391 -1.70 -16.54 -15.22
CA CYS A 391 -0.71 -17.62 -15.04
C CYS A 391 -0.29 -17.78 -13.58
N PHE A 392 0.01 -16.69 -12.89
CA PHE A 392 0.37 -16.75 -11.47
C PHE A 392 -0.81 -17.12 -10.57
N PHE A 393 -2.02 -16.71 -10.94
CA PHE A 393 -3.23 -17.15 -10.24
C PHE A 393 -3.39 -18.68 -10.34
N ILE A 394 -3.23 -19.28 -11.54
CA ILE A 394 -3.24 -20.73 -11.75
C ILE A 394 -2.11 -21.41 -10.96
N ILE A 395 -0.89 -20.88 -11.03
CA ILE A 395 0.25 -21.40 -10.25
C ILE A 395 -0.09 -21.40 -8.75
N GLY A 396 -0.71 -20.35 -8.25
CA GLY A 396 -1.14 -20.24 -6.85
C GLY A 396 -2.14 -21.33 -6.47
N LEU A 397 -3.14 -21.58 -7.30
CA LEU A 397 -4.10 -22.67 -7.09
C LEU A 397 -3.42 -24.03 -7.11
N LEU A 398 -2.50 -24.25 -8.04
CA LEU A 398 -1.73 -25.51 -8.13
C LEU A 398 -0.84 -25.72 -6.88
N ILE A 399 -0.16 -24.68 -6.42
CA ILE A 399 0.64 -24.74 -5.17
C ILE A 399 -0.28 -25.05 -3.99
N GLY A 400 -1.44 -24.41 -3.92
CA GLY A 400 -2.43 -24.61 -2.85
C GLY A 400 -3.02 -26.01 -2.84
N SER A 401 -3.12 -26.67 -4.00
CA SER A 401 -3.64 -28.04 -4.11
C SER A 401 -2.64 -29.13 -3.70
N ILE A 402 -1.38 -28.77 -3.48
CA ILE A 402 -0.36 -29.73 -3.04
C ILE A 402 -0.62 -30.12 -1.58
N THR A 403 -1.03 -31.37 -1.37
CA THR A 403 -1.19 -31.97 -0.05
C THR A 403 -0.13 -33.04 0.15
N LEU A 404 0.60 -32.99 1.25
CA LEU A 404 1.57 -34.00 1.66
C LEU A 404 0.93 -34.87 2.74
N ALA A 405 0.66 -36.13 2.42
CA ALA A 405 0.11 -37.08 3.37
C ALA A 405 1.23 -37.78 4.14
N PHE A 406 1.26 -37.59 5.46
CA PHE A 406 2.14 -38.34 6.37
C PHE A 406 1.27 -39.22 7.28
N GLY A 407 1.10 -40.47 6.89
CA GLY A 407 0.23 -41.42 7.60
C GLY A 407 -1.25 -41.00 7.49
N HIS A 408 -1.89 -40.76 8.63
CA HIS A 408 -3.30 -40.35 8.70
C HIS A 408 -3.52 -38.83 8.68
N VAL A 409 -2.46 -38.06 8.62
CA VAL A 409 -2.55 -36.58 8.62
C VAL A 409 -2.09 -36.07 7.26
N ALA A 410 -2.98 -35.32 6.59
CA ALA A 410 -2.66 -34.62 5.36
C ALA A 410 -2.31 -33.14 5.69
N PHE A 411 -1.11 -32.74 5.30
CA PHE A 411 -0.67 -31.36 5.39
C PHE A 411 -0.75 -30.73 4.00
N GLY A 412 -1.51 -29.67 3.86
CA GLY A 412 -1.60 -28.87 2.64
C GLY A 412 -1.46 -27.39 2.97
N LEU A 413 -0.99 -26.62 1.99
CA LEU A 413 -0.95 -25.16 2.12
C LEU A 413 -2.33 -24.54 1.99
N GLY A 414 -3.24 -25.20 1.25
CA GLY A 414 -4.54 -24.67 0.89
C GLY A 414 -4.47 -23.59 -0.21
N SER A 415 -5.60 -23.35 -0.87
CA SER A 415 -5.68 -22.41 -1.99
C SER A 415 -5.33 -20.98 -1.60
N ALA A 416 -5.69 -20.58 -0.39
CA ALA A 416 -5.39 -19.27 0.17
C ALA A 416 -3.88 -18.99 0.27
N ALA A 417 -3.15 -19.91 0.91
CA ALA A 417 -1.70 -19.72 1.07
C ALA A 417 -0.96 -19.86 -0.27
N GLY A 418 -1.41 -20.77 -1.14
CA GLY A 418 -0.85 -20.91 -2.48
C GLY A 418 -1.00 -19.65 -3.32
N LEU A 419 -2.19 -19.06 -3.35
CA LEU A 419 -2.47 -17.79 -4.04
C LEU A 419 -1.69 -16.61 -3.45
N LEU A 420 -1.57 -16.55 -2.12
CA LEU A 420 -0.78 -15.52 -1.45
C LEU A 420 0.70 -15.60 -1.83
N ILE A 421 1.29 -16.80 -1.84
CA ILE A 421 2.69 -17.04 -2.24
C ILE A 421 2.90 -16.67 -3.71
N ALA A 422 2.01 -17.10 -4.59
CA ALA A 422 2.10 -16.77 -6.02
C ALA A 422 1.96 -15.26 -6.25
N GLY A 423 1.04 -14.60 -5.54
CA GLY A 423 0.88 -13.15 -5.56
C GLY A 423 2.13 -12.42 -5.08
N ILE A 424 2.73 -12.82 -3.95
CA ILE A 424 3.99 -12.27 -3.43
C ILE A 424 5.11 -12.43 -4.47
N THR A 425 5.19 -13.60 -5.10
CA THR A 425 6.20 -13.87 -6.13
C THR A 425 6.02 -12.98 -7.35
N LEU A 426 4.80 -12.82 -7.86
CA LEU A 426 4.50 -11.92 -8.96
C LEU A 426 4.83 -10.46 -8.61
N GLY A 427 4.44 -10.00 -7.42
CA GLY A 427 4.75 -8.65 -6.94
C GLY A 427 6.24 -8.40 -6.81
N PHE A 428 7.01 -9.39 -6.35
CA PHE A 428 8.47 -9.33 -6.28
C PHE A 428 9.12 -9.31 -7.66
N LEU A 429 8.68 -10.18 -8.57
CA LEU A 429 9.18 -10.19 -9.96
C LEU A 429 8.91 -8.87 -10.66
N ARG A 430 7.72 -8.31 -10.47
CA ARG A 430 7.37 -6.99 -10.99
C ARG A 430 8.27 -5.87 -10.45
N ALA A 431 8.66 -5.92 -9.18
CA ALA A 431 9.58 -4.94 -8.61
C ALA A 431 10.96 -4.98 -9.24
N ASN A 432 11.43 -6.18 -9.63
CA ASN A 432 12.72 -6.39 -10.27
C ASN A 432 12.67 -6.25 -11.81
N HIS A 433 11.54 -6.59 -12.41
CA HIS A 433 11.28 -6.54 -13.85
C HIS A 433 9.96 -5.79 -14.13
N PRO A 434 9.95 -4.46 -14.13
CA PRO A 434 8.72 -3.65 -14.17
C PRO A 434 7.84 -3.86 -15.40
N THR A 435 8.38 -4.42 -16.48
CA THR A 435 7.61 -4.75 -17.69
C THR A 435 6.88 -6.09 -17.61
N PHE A 436 7.27 -6.97 -16.67
CA PHE A 436 6.67 -8.29 -16.48
C PHE A 436 5.62 -8.26 -15.37
N GLY A 437 4.44 -8.77 -15.66
CA GLY A 437 3.37 -8.86 -14.67
C GLY A 437 2.86 -7.51 -14.19
N TYR A 438 2.95 -6.48 -15.02
CA TYR A 438 2.51 -5.14 -14.64
C TYR A 438 0.99 -5.09 -14.47
N VAL A 439 0.56 -4.70 -13.28
CA VAL A 439 -0.84 -4.39 -12.98
C VAL A 439 -0.90 -2.96 -12.46
N PRO A 440 -1.63 -2.04 -13.12
CA PRO A 440 -1.80 -0.68 -12.62
C PRO A 440 -2.30 -0.68 -11.18
N GLN A 441 -1.77 0.21 -10.34
CA GLN A 441 -2.14 0.23 -8.92
C GLN A 441 -3.65 0.43 -8.71
N GLY A 442 -4.28 1.26 -9.54
CA GLY A 442 -5.73 1.46 -9.50
C GLY A 442 -6.51 0.19 -9.81
N ALA A 443 -6.06 -0.61 -10.81
CA ALA A 443 -6.67 -1.88 -11.16
C ALA A 443 -6.49 -2.93 -10.04
N LEU A 444 -5.29 -2.99 -9.45
CA LEU A 444 -4.98 -3.88 -8.34
C LEU A 444 -5.85 -3.55 -7.11
N ASN A 445 -5.95 -2.27 -6.75
CA ASN A 445 -6.78 -1.82 -5.63
C ASN A 445 -8.27 -2.13 -5.89
N MET A 446 -8.76 -1.85 -7.11
CA MET A 446 -10.15 -2.15 -7.47
C MET A 446 -10.44 -3.65 -7.39
N ALA A 447 -9.55 -4.50 -7.92
CA ALA A 447 -9.72 -5.96 -7.87
C ALA A 447 -9.66 -6.49 -6.43
N LYS A 448 -8.73 -5.99 -5.61
CA LYS A 448 -8.60 -6.32 -4.19
C LYS A 448 -9.86 -5.94 -3.41
N ASP A 449 -10.29 -4.69 -3.55
CA ASP A 449 -11.44 -4.17 -2.81
C ASP A 449 -12.74 -4.86 -3.24
N LEU A 450 -12.95 -5.07 -4.54
CA LEU A 450 -14.12 -5.80 -5.05
C LEU A 450 -14.11 -7.24 -4.55
N GLY A 451 -12.98 -7.93 -4.63
CA GLY A 451 -12.82 -9.29 -4.11
C GLY A 451 -13.18 -9.38 -2.63
N LEU A 452 -12.64 -8.45 -1.81
CA LEU A 452 -12.95 -8.37 -0.38
C LEU A 452 -14.44 -8.12 -0.14
N MET A 453 -15.06 -7.21 -0.88
CA MET A 453 -16.47 -6.86 -0.69
C MET A 453 -17.40 -8.01 -1.07
N VAL A 454 -17.14 -8.72 -2.19
CA VAL A 454 -17.90 -9.92 -2.57
C VAL A 454 -17.77 -10.99 -1.48
N PHE A 455 -16.57 -11.18 -0.95
CA PHE A 455 -16.32 -12.09 0.17
C PHE A 455 -17.10 -11.66 1.43
N MET A 456 -17.12 -10.36 1.77
CA MET A 456 -17.87 -9.83 2.91
C MET A 456 -19.39 -9.99 2.76
N VAL A 457 -19.93 -9.86 1.55
CA VAL A 457 -21.35 -10.13 1.27
C VAL A 457 -21.68 -11.57 1.62
N GLY A 458 -20.89 -12.53 1.11
CA GLY A 458 -21.15 -13.94 1.38
C GLY A 458 -21.04 -14.29 2.87
N ILE A 459 -20.01 -13.78 3.55
CA ILE A 459 -19.84 -13.98 5.01
C ILE A 459 -20.99 -13.35 5.79
N GLY A 460 -21.40 -12.13 5.44
CA GLY A 460 -22.47 -11.44 6.14
C GLY A 460 -23.84 -12.11 5.96
N LEU A 461 -24.14 -12.56 4.75
CA LEU A 461 -25.39 -13.30 4.47
C LEU A 461 -25.43 -14.64 5.23
N SER A 462 -24.33 -15.38 5.25
CA SER A 462 -24.21 -16.63 6.02
C SER A 462 -24.34 -16.39 7.53
N ALA A 463 -23.65 -15.36 8.06
CA ALA A 463 -23.71 -15.01 9.47
C ALA A 463 -25.10 -14.53 9.91
N GLY A 464 -25.81 -13.79 9.03
CA GLY A 464 -27.05 -13.10 9.35
C GLY A 464 -28.18 -14.02 9.81
N SER A 465 -28.25 -15.25 9.28
CA SER A 465 -29.26 -16.23 9.64
C SER A 465 -29.24 -16.65 11.12
N ASN A 466 -28.05 -16.67 11.73
CA ASN A 466 -27.86 -17.22 13.08
C ASN A 466 -27.28 -16.20 14.08
N LEU A 467 -26.96 -14.98 13.64
CA LEU A 467 -26.23 -14.00 14.45
C LEU A 467 -27.01 -13.57 15.70
N PHE A 468 -28.30 -13.24 15.53
CA PHE A 468 -29.12 -12.70 16.62
C PHE A 468 -29.40 -13.74 17.70
N ASP A 469 -29.65 -15.00 17.32
CA ASP A 469 -29.83 -16.11 18.26
C ASP A 469 -28.54 -16.41 19.00
N SER A 470 -27.40 -16.47 18.28
CA SER A 470 -26.09 -16.67 18.91
C SER A 470 -25.73 -15.53 19.85
N PHE A 471 -26.03 -14.29 19.48
CA PHE A 471 -25.77 -13.13 20.34
C PHE A 471 -26.61 -13.13 21.62
N ALA A 472 -27.85 -13.57 21.55
CA ALA A 472 -28.73 -13.65 22.74
C ALA A 472 -28.20 -14.64 23.78
N HIS A 473 -27.59 -15.75 23.33
CA HIS A 473 -27.11 -16.81 24.24
C HIS A 473 -25.69 -16.58 24.80
N ILE A 474 -24.74 -16.12 23.95
CA ILE A 474 -23.32 -16.04 24.29
C ILE A 474 -22.69 -14.65 24.06
N GLY A 475 -23.49 -13.67 23.63
CA GLY A 475 -23.02 -12.33 23.23
C GLY A 475 -22.15 -11.61 24.25
N PRO A 476 -22.49 -11.52 25.53
CA PRO A 476 -21.66 -10.84 26.54
C PRO A 476 -20.26 -11.47 26.67
N MET A 477 -20.18 -12.80 26.65
CA MET A 477 -18.91 -13.53 26.74
C MET A 477 -18.05 -13.37 25.48
N VAL A 478 -18.69 -13.36 24.31
CA VAL A 478 -18.01 -13.08 23.03
C VAL A 478 -17.41 -11.67 23.02
N LEU A 479 -18.12 -10.67 23.54
CA LEU A 479 -17.61 -9.30 23.63
C LEU A 479 -16.38 -9.20 24.53
N VAL A 480 -16.41 -9.84 25.71
CA VAL A 480 -15.28 -9.87 26.64
C VAL A 480 -14.09 -10.59 26.01
N THR A 481 -14.31 -11.77 25.42
CA THR A 481 -13.26 -12.53 24.74
C THR A 481 -12.68 -11.73 23.57
N SER A 482 -13.52 -11.10 22.75
CA SER A 482 -13.10 -10.23 21.66
C SER A 482 -12.22 -9.08 22.14
N LEU A 483 -12.59 -8.44 23.25
CA LEU A 483 -11.79 -7.37 23.85
C LEU A 483 -10.43 -7.89 24.32
N MET A 484 -10.39 -9.04 24.98
CA MET A 484 -9.14 -9.66 25.44
C MET A 484 -8.22 -10.02 24.25
N VAL A 485 -8.75 -10.68 23.23
CA VAL A 485 -8.00 -11.06 22.01
C VAL A 485 -7.55 -9.82 21.22
N SER A 486 -8.29 -8.72 21.30
CA SER A 486 -7.89 -7.49 20.63
C SER A 486 -6.84 -6.70 21.41
N VAL A 487 -6.96 -6.58 22.73
CA VAL A 487 -6.15 -5.67 23.56
C VAL A 487 -4.83 -6.32 24.01
N ILE A 488 -4.91 -7.54 24.55
CA ILE A 488 -3.75 -8.19 25.19
C ILE A 488 -2.60 -8.40 24.19
N PRO A 489 -2.82 -8.93 22.97
CA PRO A 489 -1.74 -9.09 21.98
C PRO A 489 -1.07 -7.76 21.60
N VAL A 490 -1.82 -6.67 21.51
CA VAL A 490 -1.28 -5.33 21.21
C VAL A 490 -0.38 -4.84 22.35
N VAL A 491 -0.82 -5.01 23.59
CA VAL A 491 -0.03 -4.62 24.78
C VAL A 491 1.25 -5.46 24.87
N LEU A 492 1.15 -6.77 24.69
CA LEU A 492 2.31 -7.67 24.72
C LEU A 492 3.30 -7.35 23.59
N ALA A 493 2.81 -7.14 22.37
CA ALA A 493 3.64 -6.74 21.24
C ALA A 493 4.32 -5.39 21.49
N TYR A 494 3.61 -4.43 22.11
CA TYR A 494 4.21 -3.16 22.47
C TYR A 494 5.33 -3.34 23.50
N LEU A 495 5.08 -4.07 24.59
CA LEU A 495 6.08 -4.32 25.63
C LEU A 495 7.29 -5.05 25.04
N PHE A 496 7.06 -6.08 24.24
CA PHE A 496 8.12 -6.83 23.58
C PHE A 496 8.94 -5.97 22.62
N GLY A 497 8.26 -5.23 21.72
CA GLY A 497 8.93 -4.36 20.75
C GLY A 497 9.68 -3.20 21.40
N ALA A 498 9.14 -2.64 22.49
CA ALA A 498 9.70 -1.52 23.20
C ALA A 498 10.92 -1.88 24.07
N TYR A 499 10.83 -2.96 24.84
CA TYR A 499 11.81 -3.30 25.86
C TYR A 499 12.77 -4.40 25.43
N VAL A 500 12.32 -5.38 24.63
CA VAL A 500 13.15 -6.49 24.16
C VAL A 500 13.81 -6.16 22.82
N LEU A 501 13.01 -5.77 21.83
CA LEU A 501 13.54 -5.44 20.49
C LEU A 501 14.11 -4.01 20.40
N LYS A 502 13.81 -3.15 21.38
CA LYS A 502 14.26 -1.75 21.44
C LYS A 502 13.97 -0.97 20.16
N MET A 503 12.83 -1.25 19.53
CA MET A 503 12.39 -0.60 18.31
C MET A 503 12.08 0.88 18.55
N ASN A 504 12.36 1.73 17.55
CA ASN A 504 11.88 3.10 17.55
C ASN A 504 10.35 3.12 17.65
N ARG A 505 9.80 4.02 18.43
CA ARG A 505 8.37 4.05 18.78
C ARG A 505 7.46 4.27 17.57
N ALA A 506 7.84 5.17 16.66
CA ALA A 506 7.06 5.42 15.46
C ALA A 506 6.94 4.16 14.57
N LEU A 507 8.06 3.48 14.34
CA LEU A 507 8.08 2.21 13.61
C LEU A 507 7.33 1.10 14.34
N LEU A 508 7.45 1.02 15.68
CA LEU A 508 6.81 0.01 16.50
C LEU A 508 5.27 0.11 16.45
N PHE A 509 4.72 1.31 16.56
CA PHE A 509 3.26 1.49 16.45
C PHE A 509 2.76 1.12 15.06
N GLY A 510 3.47 1.53 14.01
CA GLY A 510 3.17 1.09 12.64
C GLY A 510 3.21 -0.43 12.50
N ALA A 511 4.24 -1.07 13.05
CA ALA A 511 4.43 -2.51 12.99
C ALA A 511 3.33 -3.29 13.74
N ILE A 512 2.88 -2.82 14.90
CA ILE A 512 1.77 -3.45 15.65
C ILE A 512 0.47 -3.39 14.84
N ILE A 513 0.18 -2.24 14.23
CA ILE A 513 -1.01 -2.08 13.39
C ILE A 513 -0.89 -2.94 12.12
N GLY A 514 0.31 -3.05 11.54
CA GLY A 514 0.61 -3.95 10.43
C GLY A 514 0.40 -5.42 10.78
N ALA A 515 0.84 -5.85 11.97
CA ALA A 515 0.62 -7.20 12.47
C ALA A 515 -0.88 -7.55 12.66
N ARG A 516 -1.72 -6.53 12.79
CA ARG A 516 -3.19 -6.64 12.88
C ARG A 516 -3.89 -6.46 11.54
N THR A 517 -3.15 -6.22 10.46
CA THR A 517 -3.66 -5.96 9.09
C THR A 517 -4.74 -4.86 9.00
N CYS A 518 -4.70 -3.87 9.89
CA CYS A 518 -5.74 -2.85 10.05
C CYS A 518 -5.31 -1.47 9.51
N ALA A 519 -5.61 -1.18 8.24
CA ALA A 519 -5.27 0.09 7.62
C ALA A 519 -5.94 1.33 8.28
N PRO A 520 -7.23 1.31 8.70
CA PRO A 520 -7.85 2.48 9.31
C PRO A 520 -7.16 3.00 10.58
N ALA A 521 -6.53 2.12 11.36
CA ALA A 521 -5.79 2.52 12.55
C ALA A 521 -4.46 3.21 12.20
N MET A 522 -3.92 2.97 11.00
CA MET A 522 -2.66 3.56 10.54
C MET A 522 -2.77 5.07 10.30
N ASP A 523 -3.89 5.51 9.73
CA ASP A 523 -4.12 6.94 9.46
C ASP A 523 -4.08 7.76 10.75
N MET A 524 -4.61 7.21 11.84
CA MET A 524 -4.57 7.86 13.15
C MET A 524 -3.16 7.97 13.73
N ILE A 525 -2.33 6.94 13.54
CA ILE A 525 -0.94 7.00 14.00
C ILE A 525 -0.13 7.99 13.17
N ASN A 526 -0.33 8.04 11.84
CA ASN A 526 0.31 9.03 10.98
C ASN A 526 -0.07 10.47 11.38
N GLU A 527 -1.34 10.71 11.73
CA GLU A 527 -1.82 12.01 12.23
C GLU A 527 -1.12 12.39 13.55
N HIS A 528 -1.01 11.45 14.51
CA HIS A 528 -0.31 11.69 15.76
C HIS A 528 1.20 11.90 15.59
N ALA A 529 1.80 11.16 14.68
CA ALA A 529 3.21 11.27 14.35
C ALA A 529 3.53 12.50 13.48
N ARG A 530 2.52 13.14 12.90
CA ARG A 530 2.65 14.20 11.88
C ARG A 530 3.62 13.81 10.77
N SER A 531 3.67 12.53 10.45
CA SER A 531 4.66 11.93 9.54
C SER A 531 4.16 10.60 9.01
N THR A 532 4.63 10.20 7.83
CA THR A 532 4.37 8.88 7.23
C THR A 532 5.39 7.81 7.66
N ILE A 533 6.34 8.13 8.53
CA ILE A 533 7.35 7.18 9.03
C ILE A 533 6.74 5.92 9.65
N PRO A 534 5.67 5.99 10.47
CA PRO A 534 5.04 4.78 10.98
C PRO A 534 4.56 3.81 9.90
N ALA A 535 4.20 4.30 8.71
CA ALA A 535 3.79 3.46 7.59
C ALA A 535 4.91 2.50 7.11
N LEU A 536 6.18 2.83 7.36
CA LEU A 536 7.31 1.91 7.08
C LEU A 536 7.26 0.67 7.97
N GLY A 537 6.95 0.84 9.26
CA GLY A 537 6.74 -0.26 10.19
C GLY A 537 5.52 -1.10 9.82
N TYR A 538 4.41 -0.44 9.44
CA TYR A 538 3.20 -1.07 8.97
C TYR A 538 3.46 -1.96 7.76
N ALA A 539 4.03 -1.43 6.69
CA ALA A 539 4.27 -2.15 5.45
C ALA A 539 5.13 -3.40 5.67
N GLY A 540 6.18 -3.29 6.51
CA GLY A 540 7.07 -4.41 6.82
C GLY A 540 6.37 -5.54 7.55
N THR A 541 5.55 -5.23 8.53
CA THR A 541 4.86 -6.25 9.34
C THR A 541 3.62 -6.79 8.65
N TYR A 542 2.88 -5.95 7.90
CA TYR A 542 1.65 -6.31 7.20
C TYR A 542 1.83 -7.49 6.25
N ALA A 543 2.89 -7.48 5.42
CA ALA A 543 3.18 -8.55 4.48
C ALA A 543 3.41 -9.90 5.19
N ILE A 544 4.24 -9.88 6.25
CA ILE A 544 4.56 -11.07 7.06
C ILE A 544 3.30 -11.55 7.81
N ALA A 545 2.55 -10.63 8.38
CA ALA A 545 1.35 -10.95 9.14
C ALA A 545 0.27 -11.62 8.30
N ASN A 546 0.05 -11.18 7.06
CA ASN A 546 -0.92 -11.83 6.17
C ASN A 546 -0.61 -13.31 5.95
N VAL A 547 0.67 -13.65 5.72
CA VAL A 547 1.10 -15.05 5.57
C VAL A 547 0.87 -15.84 6.86
N LEU A 548 1.37 -15.33 7.98
CA LEU A 548 1.26 -16.01 9.28
C LEU A 548 -0.19 -16.18 9.73
N LEU A 549 -1.02 -15.18 9.56
CA LEU A 549 -2.43 -15.20 9.94
C LEU A 549 -3.24 -16.18 9.08
N THR A 550 -2.94 -16.29 7.77
CA THR A 550 -3.57 -17.29 6.90
C THR A 550 -3.22 -18.70 7.36
N ILE A 551 -1.93 -18.97 7.60
CA ILE A 551 -1.47 -20.26 8.11
C ILE A 551 -2.09 -20.57 9.48
N ALA A 552 -2.20 -19.59 10.36
CA ALA A 552 -2.80 -19.77 11.68
C ALA A 552 -4.27 -20.16 11.61
N GLY A 553 -5.05 -19.55 10.71
CA GLY A 553 -6.45 -19.93 10.49
C GLY A 553 -6.57 -21.40 10.08
N THR A 554 -5.73 -21.83 9.16
CA THR A 554 -5.63 -23.25 8.74
C THR A 554 -5.26 -24.16 9.90
N LEU A 555 -4.20 -23.81 10.66
CA LEU A 555 -3.70 -24.63 11.75
C LEU A 555 -4.71 -24.83 12.90
N ILE A 556 -5.43 -23.77 13.28
CA ILE A 556 -6.43 -23.86 14.37
C ILE A 556 -7.52 -24.87 14.01
N ILE A 557 -7.96 -24.88 12.75
CA ILE A 557 -8.97 -25.84 12.27
C ILE A 557 -8.42 -27.27 12.22
N ILE A 558 -7.15 -27.46 11.83
CA ILE A 558 -6.54 -28.79 11.73
C ILE A 558 -6.24 -29.41 13.12
N MET A 559 -5.89 -28.57 14.10
CA MET A 559 -5.48 -29.02 15.44
C MET A 559 -6.64 -29.48 16.34
N ASN A 560 -7.87 -29.29 15.90
CA ASN A 560 -9.07 -29.68 16.64
C ASN A 560 -9.79 -30.84 15.94
#